data_f513601c9d585651529c2ff11547519c
#
_entry.id   f513601c9d585651529c2ff11547519c
#
_cell.length_a   1.000
_cell.length_b   1.000
_cell.length_c   1.000
_cell.angle_alpha   90.00
_cell.angle_beta   90.00
_cell.angle_gamma   90.00
#
_symmetry.space_group_name_H-M   'P 1'
#
loop_
_entity.id
_entity.type
_entity.pdbx_description
1 polymer ?
#
loop_
_entity_poly.entity_id
_entity_poly.type
_entity_poly.pdbx_seq_one_letter_code
_entity_poly.pdbx_strand_id
1 'polypeptide(L)'
;KTTNGTQMTAYNGIVQIEVNHLANRTEVNRVKQEAAELTQTLAAFMGSSGHSVKIWLRFTRPDKSLPKSREEAEIFQAHAYRKAVGLCQPALSYAIELKKPTLDQFCRQTYDPELYYNPDSTVIYMRQPLEMPSDTTYKETVQAENSPFKRLIPGYDSFDTLSALFEVALNKAYHSLSELHPNVHLHSDD
;
A
#
# COMPACT_ATOMS: atom_id res chain seq x y z
N LYS A 1 6.14 -34.29 14.42
CA LYS A 1 5.37 -33.02 14.51
C LYS A 1 4.76 -32.76 13.14
N THR A 2 3.50 -33.12 12.97
CA THR A 2 2.72 -32.78 11.79
C THR A 2 2.44 -31.30 11.79
N THR A 3 3.12 -30.54 10.97
CA THR A 3 2.71 -29.19 10.62
C THR A 3 1.42 -29.34 9.81
N ASN A 4 0.29 -29.06 10.41
CA ASN A 4 -0.98 -28.90 9.69
C ASN A 4 -0.84 -27.67 8.79
N GLY A 5 -0.18 -27.85 7.65
CA GLY A 5 -0.15 -26.86 6.59
C GLY A 5 -1.56 -26.70 6.05
N THR A 6 -2.15 -25.53 6.12
CA THR A 6 -3.43 -25.21 5.50
C THR A 6 -3.31 -25.52 4.00
N GLN A 7 -4.06 -26.49 3.50
CA GLN A 7 -4.04 -26.83 2.09
C GLN A 7 -4.84 -25.78 1.31
N MET A 8 -4.21 -25.15 0.33
CA MET A 8 -4.89 -24.23 -0.58
C MET A 8 -5.81 -25.02 -1.51
N THR A 9 -7.10 -24.78 -1.46
CA THR A 9 -8.09 -25.37 -2.34
C THR A 9 -8.22 -24.61 -3.66
N ALA A 10 -8.19 -23.28 -3.60
CA ALA A 10 -8.22 -22.40 -4.76
C ALA A 10 -7.66 -21.02 -4.39
N TYR A 11 -7.12 -20.31 -5.38
CA TYR A 11 -6.74 -18.91 -5.27
C TYR A 11 -7.77 -18.04 -6.01
N ASN A 12 -8.30 -17.02 -5.36
CA ASN A 12 -9.40 -16.21 -5.90
C ASN A 12 -8.97 -14.90 -6.58
N GLY A 13 -7.68 -14.57 -6.53
CA GLY A 13 -7.14 -13.35 -7.13
C GLY A 13 -7.53 -12.05 -6.41
N ILE A 14 -8.10 -12.11 -5.22
CA ILE A 14 -8.44 -10.93 -4.43
C ILE A 14 -7.24 -10.56 -3.56
N VAL A 15 -6.82 -9.29 -3.66
CA VAL A 15 -5.77 -8.71 -2.84
C VAL A 15 -6.39 -7.69 -1.91
N GLN A 16 -6.06 -7.79 -0.62
CA GLN A 16 -6.46 -6.85 0.41
C GLN A 16 -5.30 -5.93 0.79
N ILE A 17 -5.54 -4.63 0.77
CA ILE A 17 -4.70 -3.62 1.41
C ILE A 17 -5.48 -2.97 2.55
N GLU A 18 -4.78 -2.33 3.47
CA GLU A 18 -5.40 -1.77 4.68
C GLU A 18 -4.78 -0.41 5.03
N VAL A 19 -5.66 0.54 5.35
CA VAL A 19 -5.29 1.82 5.96
C VAL A 19 -5.68 1.75 7.42
N ASN A 20 -4.73 1.91 8.33
CA ASN A 20 -4.92 1.80 9.77
C ASN A 20 -4.72 3.16 10.48
N HIS A 21 -4.99 3.15 11.79
CA HIS A 21 -4.78 4.28 12.69
C HIS A 21 -5.60 5.53 12.35
N LEU A 22 -6.79 5.33 11.78
CA LEU A 22 -7.74 6.41 11.54
C LEU A 22 -8.36 6.86 12.87
N ALA A 23 -8.40 8.17 13.09
CA ALA A 23 -8.79 8.71 14.39
C ALA A 23 -10.31 8.57 14.68
N ASN A 24 -11.13 8.62 13.63
CA ASN A 24 -12.58 8.68 13.79
C ASN A 24 -13.33 8.19 12.53
N ARG A 25 -14.67 8.10 12.65
CA ARG A 25 -15.54 7.64 11.57
C ARG A 25 -15.49 8.52 10.31
N THR A 26 -15.25 9.82 10.46
CA THR A 26 -15.16 10.75 9.33
C THR A 26 -13.96 10.41 8.46
N GLU A 27 -12.81 10.09 9.06
CA GLU A 27 -11.61 9.67 8.34
C GLU A 27 -11.82 8.31 7.67
N VAL A 28 -12.47 7.36 8.36
CA VAL A 28 -12.83 6.07 7.78
C VAL A 28 -13.72 6.25 6.54
N ASN A 29 -14.74 7.09 6.61
CA ASN A 29 -15.63 7.35 5.48
C ASN A 29 -14.90 8.08 4.35
N ARG A 30 -14.00 9.01 4.66
CA ARG A 30 -13.15 9.66 3.65
C ARG A 30 -12.32 8.65 2.88
N VAL A 31 -11.59 7.76 3.56
CA VAL A 31 -10.76 6.74 2.91
C VAL A 31 -11.61 5.79 2.07
N LYS A 32 -12.82 5.41 2.53
CA LYS A 32 -13.75 4.60 1.73
C LYS A 32 -14.19 5.31 0.46
N GLN A 33 -14.50 6.60 0.53
CA GLN A 33 -14.88 7.41 -0.64
C GLN A 33 -13.73 7.54 -1.63
N GLU A 34 -12.52 7.87 -1.15
CA GLU A 34 -11.32 7.93 -1.99
C GLU A 34 -11.02 6.59 -2.69
N ALA A 35 -11.17 5.49 -1.96
CA ALA A 35 -11.04 4.15 -2.54
C ALA A 35 -12.14 3.84 -3.57
N ALA A 36 -13.36 4.31 -3.37
CA ALA A 36 -14.49 4.11 -4.28
C ALA A 36 -14.33 4.85 -5.62
N GLU A 37 -13.54 5.92 -5.66
CA GLU A 37 -13.22 6.66 -6.90
C GLU A 37 -12.30 5.85 -7.83
N LEU A 38 -11.60 4.84 -7.30
CA LEU A 38 -10.77 3.96 -8.12
C LEU A 38 -11.63 2.89 -8.79
N THR A 39 -11.66 2.87 -10.11
CA THR A 39 -12.43 1.88 -10.90
C THR A 39 -12.04 0.44 -10.61
N GLN A 40 -10.82 0.21 -10.08
CA GLN A 40 -10.29 -1.10 -9.72
C GLN A 40 -10.76 -1.60 -8.36
N THR A 41 -11.33 -0.75 -7.52
CA THR A 41 -11.79 -1.14 -6.19
C THR A 41 -13.03 -2.03 -6.28
N LEU A 42 -12.87 -3.29 -5.86
CA LEU A 42 -13.97 -4.25 -5.73
C LEU A 42 -14.84 -3.95 -4.50
N ALA A 43 -14.18 -3.69 -3.37
CA ALA A 43 -14.86 -3.37 -2.11
C ALA A 43 -13.98 -2.49 -1.23
N ALA A 44 -14.62 -1.60 -0.46
CA ALA A 44 -13.96 -0.83 0.60
C ALA A 44 -14.88 -0.80 1.82
N PHE A 45 -14.35 -1.22 2.97
CA PHE A 45 -15.14 -1.36 4.19
C PHE A 45 -14.31 -1.13 5.45
N MET A 46 -15.01 -0.76 6.51
CA MET A 46 -14.42 -0.54 7.83
C MET A 46 -13.92 -1.86 8.44
N GLY A 47 -12.71 -1.85 8.96
CA GLY A 47 -12.16 -2.97 9.73
C GLY A 47 -12.83 -3.12 11.10
N SER A 48 -12.62 -4.29 11.73
CA SER A 48 -13.27 -4.67 13.00
C SER A 48 -12.93 -3.76 14.20
N SER A 49 -11.84 -3.00 14.12
CA SER A 49 -11.48 -2.02 15.16
C SER A 49 -12.28 -0.72 15.08
N GLY A 50 -12.94 -0.45 13.96
CA GLY A 50 -13.56 0.85 13.68
C GLY A 50 -12.58 1.95 13.27
N HIS A 51 -11.27 1.68 13.27
CA HIS A 51 -10.17 2.62 13.02
C HIS A 51 -9.32 2.23 11.81
N SER A 52 -9.87 1.43 10.92
CA SER A 52 -9.18 1.02 9.69
C SER A 52 -10.17 0.85 8.54
N VAL A 53 -9.64 0.92 7.31
CA VAL A 53 -10.35 0.61 6.08
C VAL A 53 -9.61 -0.49 5.34
N LYS A 54 -10.34 -1.51 4.94
CA LYS A 54 -9.86 -2.59 4.08
C LYS A 54 -10.37 -2.35 2.66
N ILE A 55 -9.46 -2.48 1.70
CA ILE A 55 -9.74 -2.26 0.30
C ILE A 55 -9.38 -3.53 -0.46
N TRP A 56 -10.30 -4.04 -1.24
CA TRP A 56 -10.14 -5.24 -2.05
C TRP A 56 -10.04 -4.89 -3.52
N LEU A 57 -9.08 -5.51 -4.21
CA LEU A 57 -8.87 -5.39 -5.65
C LEU A 57 -8.77 -6.79 -6.28
N ARG A 58 -9.17 -6.90 -7.54
CA ARG A 58 -9.12 -8.16 -8.30
C ARG A 58 -7.93 -8.20 -9.24
N PHE A 59 -7.20 -9.29 -9.19
CA PHE A 59 -6.03 -9.54 -10.04
C PHE A 59 -6.16 -10.86 -10.79
N THR A 60 -5.73 -10.88 -12.03
CA THR A 60 -5.59 -12.11 -12.82
C THR A 60 -4.38 -12.04 -13.75
N ARG A 61 -4.04 -13.15 -14.40
CA ARG A 61 -3.14 -13.15 -15.56
C ARG A 61 -3.87 -12.55 -16.78
N PRO A 62 -3.14 -12.15 -17.85
CA PRO A 62 -3.77 -11.61 -19.07
C PRO A 62 -4.75 -12.58 -19.76
N ASP A 63 -4.53 -13.88 -19.63
CA ASP A 63 -5.41 -14.95 -20.14
C ASP A 63 -6.60 -15.23 -19.19
N LYS A 64 -6.81 -14.39 -18.16
CA LYS A 64 -7.81 -14.54 -17.11
C LYS A 64 -7.62 -15.76 -16.21
N SER A 65 -6.52 -16.49 -16.32
CA SER A 65 -6.19 -17.59 -15.42
C SER A 65 -5.69 -17.08 -14.06
N LEU A 66 -5.77 -17.94 -13.05
CA LEU A 66 -5.23 -17.72 -11.71
C LEU A 66 -4.18 -18.79 -11.38
N PRO A 67 -3.26 -18.54 -10.45
CA PRO A 67 -2.35 -19.55 -9.93
C PRO A 67 -3.05 -20.82 -9.46
N LYS A 68 -2.48 -21.98 -9.79
CA LYS A 68 -3.04 -23.28 -9.41
C LYS A 68 -2.27 -23.93 -8.25
N SER A 69 -0.97 -23.65 -8.13
CA SER A 69 -0.15 -24.13 -7.03
C SER A 69 0.00 -23.07 -5.94
N ARG A 70 0.34 -23.49 -4.71
CA ARG A 70 0.61 -22.58 -3.59
C ARG A 70 1.81 -21.68 -3.87
N GLU A 71 2.87 -22.24 -4.43
CA GLU A 71 4.10 -21.51 -4.77
C GLU A 71 3.84 -20.39 -5.79
N GLU A 72 3.11 -20.72 -6.87
CA GLU A 72 2.70 -19.70 -7.85
C GLU A 72 1.81 -18.63 -7.23
N ALA A 73 0.90 -19.02 -6.33
CA ALA A 73 0.00 -18.09 -5.67
C ALA A 73 0.73 -17.15 -4.70
N GLU A 74 1.75 -17.63 -3.98
CA GLU A 74 2.59 -16.81 -3.11
C GLU A 74 3.36 -15.75 -3.90
N ILE A 75 3.99 -16.13 -5.02
CA ILE A 75 4.67 -15.20 -5.92
C ILE A 75 3.68 -14.19 -6.50
N PHE A 76 2.56 -14.68 -7.02
CA PHE A 76 1.53 -13.83 -7.60
C PHE A 76 0.98 -12.82 -6.57
N GLN A 77 0.65 -13.28 -5.37
CA GLN A 77 0.13 -12.46 -4.27
C GLN A 77 1.11 -11.36 -3.88
N ALA A 78 2.42 -11.69 -3.79
CA ALA A 78 3.44 -10.72 -3.44
C ALA A 78 3.52 -9.58 -4.46
N HIS A 79 3.53 -9.88 -5.74
CA HIS A 79 3.55 -8.87 -6.81
C HIS A 79 2.23 -8.11 -6.92
N ALA A 80 1.10 -8.80 -6.80
CA ALA A 80 -0.21 -8.18 -6.85
C ALA A 80 -0.43 -7.20 -5.70
N TYR A 81 0.04 -7.55 -4.49
CA TYR A 81 -0.01 -6.67 -3.33
C TYR A 81 0.81 -5.38 -3.54
N ARG A 82 2.05 -5.49 -4.05
CA ARG A 82 2.87 -4.30 -4.37
C ARG A 82 2.18 -3.40 -5.39
N LYS A 83 1.62 -4.01 -6.43
CA LYS A 83 0.88 -3.27 -7.46
C LYS A 83 -0.38 -2.62 -6.91
N ALA A 84 -1.10 -3.30 -6.01
CA ALA A 84 -2.26 -2.74 -5.32
C ALA A 84 -1.89 -1.51 -4.48
N VAL A 85 -0.81 -1.61 -3.68
CA VAL A 85 -0.30 -0.47 -2.89
C VAL A 85 0.10 0.67 -3.81
N GLY A 86 0.89 0.40 -4.86
CA GLY A 86 1.35 1.40 -5.82
C GLY A 86 0.21 2.12 -6.56
N LEU A 87 -0.89 1.41 -6.80
CA LEU A 87 -2.07 1.98 -7.46
C LEU A 87 -2.92 2.81 -6.50
N CYS A 88 -3.14 2.32 -5.28
CA CYS A 88 -4.06 2.96 -4.34
C CYS A 88 -3.43 4.10 -3.53
N GLN A 89 -2.15 3.98 -3.12
CA GLN A 89 -1.52 4.99 -2.28
C GLN A 89 -1.62 6.42 -2.82
N PRO A 90 -1.48 6.66 -4.12
CA PRO A 90 -1.62 8.00 -4.68
C PRO A 90 -3.00 8.63 -4.58
N ALA A 91 -4.02 7.79 -4.49
CA ALA A 91 -5.42 8.22 -4.46
C ALA A 91 -5.94 8.39 -3.03
N LEU A 92 -5.19 7.90 -2.03
CA LEU A 92 -5.61 7.92 -0.63
C LEU A 92 -4.88 9.02 0.15
N SER A 93 -5.62 9.75 0.98
CA SER A 93 -5.08 10.79 1.88
C SER A 93 -4.26 10.21 3.04
N TYR A 94 -4.39 8.91 3.34
CA TYR A 94 -3.72 8.23 4.44
C TYR A 94 -2.79 7.14 3.93
N ALA A 95 -1.73 6.86 4.68
CA ALA A 95 -0.77 5.84 4.32
C ALA A 95 -1.36 4.43 4.43
N ILE A 96 -1.11 3.60 3.41
CA ILE A 96 -1.42 2.17 3.45
C ILE A 96 -0.43 1.50 4.39
N GLU A 97 -0.93 0.65 5.30
CA GLU A 97 -0.08 -0.17 6.15
C GLU A 97 0.60 -1.27 5.33
N LEU A 98 1.92 -1.18 5.24
CA LEU A 98 2.71 -2.17 4.50
C LEU A 98 2.88 -3.45 5.33
N LYS A 99 2.34 -4.56 4.82
CA LYS A 99 2.43 -5.89 5.42
C LYS A 99 3.13 -6.84 4.47
N LYS A 100 3.84 -7.84 5.03
CA LYS A 100 4.31 -8.96 4.21
C LYS A 100 3.07 -9.71 3.67
N PRO A 101 2.87 -9.78 2.35
CA PRO A 101 1.73 -10.47 1.79
C PRO A 101 1.87 -11.97 2.02
N THR A 102 0.83 -12.59 2.57
CA THR A 102 0.75 -14.03 2.77
C THR A 102 -0.60 -14.53 2.27
N LEU A 103 -0.65 -15.79 1.84
CA LEU A 103 -1.91 -16.42 1.45
C LEU A 103 -2.82 -16.73 2.65
N ASP A 104 -2.22 -16.82 3.84
CA ASP A 104 -2.91 -17.15 5.09
C ASP A 104 -3.39 -15.88 5.84
N GLN A 105 -3.49 -14.76 5.15
CA GLN A 105 -3.97 -13.51 5.75
C GLN A 105 -5.48 -13.58 6.00
N PHE A 106 -5.87 -13.53 7.26
CA PHE A 106 -7.27 -13.53 7.65
C PHE A 106 -7.89 -12.14 7.52
N CYS A 107 -9.09 -12.08 6.95
CA CYS A 107 -9.96 -10.93 7.06
C CYS A 107 -11.00 -11.21 8.16
N ARG A 108 -10.90 -10.49 9.29
CA ARG A 108 -11.93 -10.57 10.34
C ARG A 108 -13.25 -10.05 9.78
N GLN A 109 -14.32 -10.78 10.05
CA GLN A 109 -15.66 -10.34 9.71
C GLN A 109 -15.97 -9.05 10.47
N THR A 110 -16.56 -8.09 9.77
CA THR A 110 -16.97 -6.80 10.32
C THR A 110 -18.36 -6.46 9.79
N TYR A 111 -19.07 -5.63 10.53
CA TYR A 111 -20.33 -5.04 10.09
C TYR A 111 -20.07 -3.59 9.67
N ASP A 112 -20.29 -3.29 8.40
CA ASP A 112 -20.23 -1.95 7.87
C ASP A 112 -21.47 -1.70 6.99
N PRO A 113 -22.49 -0.98 7.50
CA PRO A 113 -23.72 -0.71 6.73
C PRO A 113 -23.48 0.16 5.51
N GLU A 114 -22.35 0.86 5.46
CA GLU A 114 -21.94 1.73 4.36
C GLU A 114 -20.78 1.11 3.56
N LEU A 115 -20.73 -0.23 3.50
CA LEU A 115 -19.80 -0.95 2.65
C LEU A 115 -19.92 -0.46 1.19
N TYR A 116 -18.79 -0.06 0.60
CA TYR A 116 -18.70 0.09 -0.85
C TYR A 116 -18.45 -1.26 -1.52
N TYR A 117 -19.23 -1.58 -2.54
CA TYR A 117 -19.05 -2.80 -3.33
C TYR A 117 -19.36 -2.54 -4.81
N ASN A 118 -18.39 -2.85 -5.67
CA ASN A 118 -18.50 -2.72 -7.12
C ASN A 118 -18.16 -4.06 -7.81
N PRO A 119 -19.15 -4.88 -8.15
CA PRO A 119 -18.93 -6.17 -8.85
C PRO A 119 -18.32 -5.98 -10.24
N ASP A 120 -18.51 -4.81 -10.86
CA ASP A 120 -18.02 -4.47 -12.20
C ASP A 120 -16.63 -3.79 -12.15
N SER A 121 -15.95 -3.83 -10.98
CA SER A 121 -14.62 -3.24 -10.84
C SER A 121 -13.64 -3.77 -11.88
N THR A 122 -12.77 -2.89 -12.37
CA THR A 122 -11.76 -3.23 -13.36
C THR A 122 -10.75 -4.23 -12.78
N VAL A 123 -10.58 -5.36 -13.44
CA VAL A 123 -9.60 -6.38 -13.05
C VAL A 123 -8.20 -5.92 -13.46
N ILE A 124 -7.23 -6.10 -12.56
CA ILE A 124 -5.84 -5.73 -12.80
C ILE A 124 -5.09 -6.94 -13.33
N TYR A 125 -4.45 -6.78 -14.49
CA TYR A 125 -3.70 -7.86 -15.13
C TYR A 125 -2.23 -7.87 -14.68
N MET A 126 -1.76 -9.07 -14.27
CA MET A 126 -0.36 -9.33 -13.92
C MET A 126 0.34 -10.04 -15.08
N ARG A 127 1.33 -9.36 -15.67
CA ARG A 127 2.14 -9.95 -16.77
C ARG A 127 3.22 -10.84 -16.18
N GLN A 128 3.56 -11.91 -16.90
CA GLN A 128 4.65 -12.82 -16.54
C GLN A 128 5.92 -12.47 -17.33
N PRO A 129 7.11 -12.95 -16.92
CA PRO A 129 7.36 -13.80 -15.75
C PRO A 129 7.33 -13.02 -14.43
N LEU A 130 6.89 -13.69 -13.35
CA LEU A 130 6.94 -13.17 -11.97
C LEU A 130 7.98 -13.98 -11.21
N GLU A 131 8.95 -13.31 -10.62
CA GLU A 131 9.94 -13.90 -9.72
C GLU A 131 9.59 -13.55 -8.27
N MET A 132 10.01 -14.38 -7.32
CA MET A 132 9.78 -14.10 -5.91
C MET A 132 10.53 -12.82 -5.52
N PRO A 133 9.84 -11.79 -4.98
CA PRO A 133 10.50 -10.59 -4.50
C PRO A 133 11.40 -10.92 -3.31
N SER A 134 12.59 -10.32 -3.23
CA SER A 134 13.46 -10.49 -2.08
C SER A 134 12.83 -9.88 -0.82
N ASP A 135 12.88 -10.60 0.29
CA ASP A 135 12.28 -10.17 1.58
C ASP A 135 12.93 -8.88 2.13
N THR A 136 14.20 -8.66 1.83
CA THR A 136 15.01 -7.58 2.39
C THR A 136 14.65 -6.19 1.87
N THR A 137 14.15 -6.10 0.64
CA THR A 137 13.91 -4.81 -0.03
C THR A 137 12.43 -4.50 -0.23
N TYR A 138 11.54 -5.40 0.22
CA TYR A 138 10.12 -5.29 -0.08
C TYR A 138 9.49 -3.96 0.37
N LYS A 139 9.66 -3.59 1.66
CA LYS A 139 9.13 -2.32 2.20
C LYS A 139 9.81 -1.11 1.57
N GLU A 140 11.12 -1.17 1.41
CA GLU A 140 11.92 -0.08 0.83
C GLU A 140 11.53 0.17 -0.63
N THR A 141 11.38 -0.90 -1.44
CA THR A 141 10.99 -0.77 -2.85
C THR A 141 9.59 -0.19 -2.99
N VAL A 142 8.61 -0.67 -2.19
CA VAL A 142 7.24 -0.14 -2.24
C VAL A 142 7.20 1.31 -1.78
N GLN A 143 7.95 1.67 -0.74
CA GLN A 143 8.05 3.05 -0.27
C GLN A 143 8.71 3.96 -1.32
N ALA A 144 9.78 3.51 -1.97
CA ALA A 144 10.44 4.26 -3.03
C ALA A 144 9.54 4.48 -4.26
N GLU A 145 8.80 3.44 -4.69
CA GLU A 145 7.86 3.53 -5.82
C GLU A 145 6.70 4.50 -5.54
N ASN A 146 6.28 4.61 -4.28
CA ASN A 146 5.17 5.47 -3.86
C ASN A 146 5.61 6.80 -3.25
N SER A 147 6.89 7.09 -3.22
CA SER A 147 7.39 8.36 -2.69
C SER A 147 6.80 9.54 -3.48
N PRO A 148 6.18 10.53 -2.80
CA PRO A 148 5.67 11.72 -3.46
C PRO A 148 6.76 12.50 -4.18
N PHE A 149 8.03 12.38 -3.75
CA PHE A 149 9.17 13.05 -4.38
C PHE A 149 9.50 12.49 -5.76
N LYS A 150 9.30 11.19 -6.01
CA LYS A 150 9.51 10.59 -7.34
C LYS A 150 8.58 11.17 -8.42
N ARG A 151 7.44 11.72 -8.03
CA ARG A 151 6.47 12.37 -8.93
C ARG A 151 6.77 13.83 -9.19
N LEU A 152 7.40 14.51 -8.22
CA LEU A 152 7.66 15.95 -8.29
C LEU A 152 8.91 16.27 -9.13
N ILE A 153 9.83 15.31 -9.29
CA ILE A 153 11.12 15.57 -9.95
C ILE A 153 11.43 14.40 -10.91
N PRO A 154 11.01 14.49 -12.19
CA PRO A 154 11.39 13.51 -13.21
C PRO A 154 12.91 13.45 -13.35
N GLY A 155 13.48 12.23 -13.28
CA GLY A 155 14.91 11.99 -13.46
C GLY A 155 15.72 11.78 -12.18
N TYR A 156 15.09 11.83 -11.00
CA TYR A 156 15.75 11.49 -9.74
C TYR A 156 15.49 10.03 -9.36
N ASP A 157 16.40 9.15 -9.75
CA ASP A 157 16.23 7.71 -9.58
C ASP A 157 17.08 7.09 -8.44
N SER A 158 17.91 7.89 -7.72
CA SER A 158 18.77 7.38 -6.66
C SER A 158 18.39 7.91 -5.28
N PHE A 159 18.53 7.05 -4.26
CA PHE A 159 18.35 7.39 -2.85
C PHE A 159 19.30 8.52 -2.40
N ASP A 160 20.54 8.51 -2.89
CA ASP A 160 21.55 9.52 -2.56
C ASP A 160 21.14 10.92 -3.00
N THR A 161 20.47 11.02 -4.15
CA THR A 161 19.97 12.30 -4.67
C THR A 161 18.79 12.81 -3.86
N LEU A 162 17.91 11.92 -3.38
CA LEU A 162 16.80 12.29 -2.51
C LEU A 162 17.29 12.73 -1.12
N SER A 163 18.31 12.07 -0.59
CA SER A 163 18.96 12.46 0.67
C SER A 163 19.59 13.84 0.55
N ALA A 164 20.33 14.11 -0.51
CA ALA A 164 20.92 15.42 -0.76
C ALA A 164 19.87 16.52 -0.91
N LEU A 165 18.75 16.25 -1.60
CA LEU A 165 17.64 17.21 -1.71
C LEU A 165 16.95 17.46 -0.38
N PHE A 166 16.80 16.41 0.46
CA PHE A 166 16.23 16.55 1.79
C PHE A 166 17.12 17.43 2.67
N GLU A 167 18.44 17.25 2.63
CA GLU A 167 19.39 18.10 3.36
C GLU A 167 19.35 19.55 2.88
N VAL A 168 19.27 19.77 1.56
CA VAL A 168 19.13 21.14 1.01
C VAL A 168 17.82 21.80 1.47
N ALA A 169 16.71 21.04 1.47
CA ALA A 169 15.42 21.54 1.92
C ALA A 169 15.43 21.83 3.42
N LEU A 170 16.06 20.96 4.21
CA LEU A 170 16.21 21.12 5.67
C LEU A 170 17.05 22.36 6.00
N ASN A 171 18.20 22.52 5.31
CA ASN A 171 19.07 23.69 5.49
C ASN A 171 18.36 24.99 5.08
N LYS A 172 17.56 24.96 4.02
CA LYS A 172 16.78 26.12 3.58
C LYS A 172 15.69 26.49 4.58
N ALA A 173 14.98 25.50 5.14
CA ALA A 173 14.01 25.70 6.19
C ALA A 173 14.66 26.23 7.48
N TYR A 174 15.83 25.71 7.83
CA TYR A 174 16.62 26.16 8.98
C TYR A 174 17.04 27.64 8.85
N HIS A 175 17.57 28.04 7.68
CA HIS A 175 17.90 29.45 7.42
C HIS A 175 16.68 30.35 7.51
N SER A 176 15.55 29.94 6.92
CA SER A 176 14.32 30.74 6.98
C SER A 176 13.80 30.90 8.42
N LEU A 177 13.90 29.86 9.26
CA LEU A 177 13.52 29.90 10.67
C LEU A 177 14.48 30.76 11.49
N SER A 178 15.79 30.74 11.23
CA SER A 178 16.78 31.56 11.93
C SER A 178 16.67 33.06 11.59
N GLU A 179 16.23 33.37 10.36
CA GLU A 179 15.92 34.76 9.97
C GLU A 179 14.66 35.29 10.64
N LEU A 180 13.64 34.44 10.84
CA LEU A 180 12.38 34.79 11.50
C LEU A 180 12.51 34.86 13.05
N HIS A 181 13.42 34.08 13.63
CA HIS A 181 13.63 33.96 15.06
C HIS A 181 15.12 33.99 15.44
N PRO A 182 15.80 35.16 15.36
CA PRO A 182 17.25 35.27 15.54
C PRO A 182 17.75 34.87 16.93
N ASN A 183 16.85 34.69 17.90
CA ASN A 183 17.18 34.32 19.29
C ASN A 183 16.98 32.85 19.63
N VAL A 184 16.60 32.02 18.65
CA VAL A 184 16.42 30.57 18.86
C VAL A 184 17.66 29.84 18.36
N HIS A 185 18.54 29.45 19.28
CA HIS A 185 19.62 28.51 19.01
C HIS A 185 19.08 27.10 19.08
N LEU A 186 18.92 26.45 17.94
CA LEU A 186 18.69 25.02 17.88
C LEU A 186 20.04 24.32 18.07
N HIS A 187 20.20 23.62 19.20
CA HIS A 187 21.33 22.74 19.40
C HIS A 187 21.14 21.49 18.54
N SER A 188 22.09 21.22 17.65
CA SER A 188 22.28 19.89 17.08
C SER A 188 23.02 19.09 18.13
N ASP A 189 22.36 18.15 18.75
CA ASP A 189 23.06 17.07 19.48
C ASP A 189 23.75 16.17 18.45
N ASP A 190 25.07 16.04 18.58
CA ASP A 190 25.94 15.14 17.81
C ASP A 190 25.63 13.67 18.10
#